data_17d8e614b403adc3a1c6b4aaf58f4cc5
#
_entry.id   17d8e614b403adc3a1c6b4aaf58f4cc5
#
_cell.length_a   1.000
_cell.length_b   1.000
_cell.length_c   1.000
_cell.angle_alpha   90.00
_cell.angle_beta   90.00
_cell.angle_gamma   90.00
#
_symmetry.space_group_name_H-M   'P 1'
#
loop_
_entity.id
_entity.type
_entity.pdbx_description
1 polymer ?
#
loop_
_entity_poly.entity_id
_entity_poly.type
_entity_poly.pdbx_seq_one_letter_code
_entity_poly.pdbx_strand_id
1 'polypeptide(L)'
;MRILVLTMSVLLTVAVVPRTALSQKTQVFILAGQSNMQGQGVVDLDHPMHYNSGKGTLNQVMQNPKTKELYAHIKNDQGDFVVRDDVFVRYVTPAGIKRGGLSVGFTGYDGKHHIGPEFQFGHVLGKAIKQPVLLIKTAWGGKSIYKDFRPPSSGGEVGKYYRQMISEIKQGLDQISVDFPDLNNKYELRGFVWFQGWNDMHNEEARAEYEQNLMNLIKDVRNELDTQDLPVVIGELGNGGEDVSDNMLAIRNAQKTAANKTPNAVFVKTTPFARPKEQSPNIGHGHHWFGNAESYFLIGNALGNSILESRKAK
;
A
#
# COMPACT_ATOMS: atom_id res chain seq x y z
N MET A 1 40.56 48.59 -37.82
CA MET A 1 40.28 47.72 -36.67
C MET A 1 38.79 47.36 -36.71
N ARG A 2 38.44 46.18 -37.26
CA ARG A 2 37.03 45.75 -37.43
C ARG A 2 36.71 44.80 -36.25
N ILE A 3 35.73 45.20 -35.43
CA ILE A 3 35.25 44.41 -34.32
C ILE A 3 34.22 43.41 -34.85
N LEU A 4 34.51 42.13 -34.70
CA LEU A 4 33.62 41.02 -35.04
C LEU A 4 32.71 40.75 -33.80
N VAL A 5 31.42 41.03 -33.90
CA VAL A 5 30.44 40.71 -32.87
C VAL A 5 29.91 39.29 -33.16
N LEU A 6 30.26 38.34 -32.26
CA LEU A 6 29.78 36.97 -32.30
C LEU A 6 28.44 36.90 -31.55
N THR A 7 27.33 36.77 -32.27
CA THR A 7 26.02 36.51 -31.67
C THR A 7 25.86 35.01 -31.36
N MET A 8 25.79 34.69 -30.08
CA MET A 8 25.56 33.33 -29.59
C MET A 8 24.05 33.09 -29.52
N SER A 9 23.51 32.32 -30.46
CA SER A 9 22.11 31.89 -30.44
C SER A 9 21.94 30.72 -29.47
N VAL A 10 21.22 30.95 -28.38
CA VAL A 10 20.80 29.90 -27.44
C VAL A 10 19.57 29.20 -28.04
N LEU A 11 19.75 27.97 -28.51
CA LEU A 11 18.63 27.10 -28.87
C LEU A 11 17.96 26.57 -27.59
N LEU A 12 16.77 27.09 -27.30
CA LEU A 12 15.90 26.51 -26.27
C LEU A 12 15.28 25.22 -26.84
N THR A 13 15.80 24.07 -26.45
CA THR A 13 15.15 22.79 -26.73
C THR A 13 13.95 22.64 -25.80
N VAL A 14 12.76 22.91 -26.30
CA VAL A 14 11.50 22.56 -25.64
C VAL A 14 11.38 21.03 -25.69
N ALA A 15 11.52 20.37 -24.55
CA ALA A 15 11.24 18.95 -24.42
C ALA A 15 9.75 18.71 -24.70
N VAL A 16 9.44 18.18 -25.89
CA VAL A 16 8.09 17.73 -26.24
C VAL A 16 7.83 16.44 -25.46
N VAL A 17 7.11 16.54 -24.35
CA VAL A 17 6.57 15.36 -23.66
C VAL A 17 5.64 14.64 -24.64
N PRO A 18 5.86 13.36 -24.94
CA PRO A 18 5.04 12.67 -25.92
C PRO A 18 3.58 12.61 -25.42
N ARG A 19 2.67 13.14 -26.21
CA ARG A 19 1.20 13.17 -26.00
C ARG A 19 0.56 11.78 -25.79
N THR A 20 1.33 10.69 -25.90
CA THR A 20 0.86 9.30 -25.75
C THR A 20 0.44 8.92 -24.33
N ALA A 21 0.97 9.58 -23.30
CA ALA A 21 0.59 9.30 -21.90
C ALA A 21 -0.87 9.72 -21.58
N LEU A 22 -1.35 10.80 -22.18
CA LEU A 22 -2.72 11.32 -21.98
C LEU A 22 -3.84 10.48 -22.62
N SER A 23 -3.53 9.48 -23.45
CA SER A 23 -4.54 8.64 -24.12
C SER A 23 -4.80 7.30 -23.40
N GLN A 24 -3.90 6.87 -22.53
CA GLN A 24 -3.98 5.57 -21.85
C GLN A 24 -4.83 5.65 -20.59
N LYS A 25 -5.65 4.60 -20.34
CA LYS A 25 -6.42 4.49 -19.08
C LYS A 25 -5.48 4.28 -17.91
N THR A 26 -5.66 5.07 -16.84
CA THR A 26 -4.97 4.87 -15.57
C THR A 26 -5.41 3.56 -14.92
N GLN A 27 -4.47 2.71 -14.51
CA GLN A 27 -4.75 1.46 -13.82
C GLN A 27 -4.84 1.75 -12.31
N VAL A 28 -6.03 1.62 -11.74
CA VAL A 28 -6.27 2.00 -10.34
C VAL A 28 -6.31 0.78 -9.43
N PHE A 29 -5.55 0.83 -8.34
CA PHE A 29 -5.55 -0.16 -7.27
C PHE A 29 -5.90 0.51 -5.94
N ILE A 30 -6.77 -0.14 -5.16
CA ILE A 30 -7.21 0.34 -3.86
C ILE A 30 -6.46 -0.43 -2.80
N LEU A 31 -5.85 0.29 -1.85
CA LEU A 31 -5.13 -0.28 -0.71
C LEU A 31 -5.88 0.10 0.57
N ALA A 32 -6.57 -0.85 1.18
CA ALA A 32 -7.43 -0.61 2.34
C ALA A 32 -7.02 -1.44 3.56
N GLY A 33 -7.25 -0.91 4.75
CA GLY A 33 -6.94 -1.64 5.98
C GLY A 33 -6.73 -0.75 7.20
N GLN A 34 -5.93 -1.25 8.15
CA GLN A 34 -5.63 -0.53 9.39
C GLN A 34 -4.16 -0.04 9.44
N SER A 35 -3.59 0.14 10.63
CA SER A 35 -2.26 0.72 10.85
C SER A 35 -1.13 0.04 10.05
N ASN A 36 -1.19 -1.25 9.82
CA ASN A 36 -0.20 -1.95 8.99
C ASN A 36 -0.34 -1.59 7.50
N MET A 37 -1.55 -1.26 7.02
CA MET A 37 -1.72 -0.67 5.69
C MET A 37 -1.36 0.82 5.69
N GLN A 38 -1.58 1.57 6.81
CA GLN A 38 -1.06 2.94 6.92
C GLN A 38 0.45 3.02 6.71
N GLY A 39 1.18 1.99 7.16
CA GLY A 39 2.63 1.89 7.04
C GLY A 39 3.38 2.37 8.29
N GLN A 40 4.21 1.48 8.80
CA GLN A 40 4.97 1.64 10.05
C GLN A 40 6.45 1.29 9.87
N GLY A 41 6.87 0.87 8.66
CA GLY A 41 8.25 0.52 8.35
C GLY A 41 9.16 1.75 8.41
N VAL A 42 10.13 1.73 9.31
CA VAL A 42 11.02 2.87 9.56
C VAL A 42 12.09 2.98 8.46
N VAL A 43 12.27 4.17 7.90
CA VAL A 43 13.24 4.41 6.81
C VAL A 43 14.64 4.69 7.34
N ASP A 44 14.79 5.67 8.23
CA ASP A 44 16.08 6.29 8.56
C ASP A 44 16.23 6.73 10.03
N LEU A 45 15.24 6.46 10.88
CA LEU A 45 15.31 6.83 12.30
C LEU A 45 16.19 5.83 13.07
N ASP A 46 17.22 6.32 13.75
CA ASP A 46 18.29 5.49 14.33
C ASP A 46 18.61 5.79 15.81
N HIS A 47 17.77 6.58 16.48
CA HIS A 47 18.00 6.93 17.88
C HIS A 47 18.10 5.68 18.77
N PRO A 48 19.19 5.50 19.58
CA PRO A 48 19.44 4.24 20.29
C PRO A 48 18.34 3.86 21.28
N MET A 49 17.71 4.83 21.94
CA MET A 49 16.65 4.60 22.94
C MET A 49 15.29 4.28 22.32
N HIS A 50 14.97 4.84 21.14
CA HIS A 50 13.65 4.78 20.56
C HIS A 50 13.57 3.91 19.31
N TYR A 51 14.70 3.77 18.56
CA TYR A 51 14.76 3.10 17.27
C TYR A 51 15.84 2.04 17.19
N ASN A 52 16.26 1.46 18.34
CA ASN A 52 17.22 0.36 18.42
C ASN A 52 18.49 0.59 17.56
N SER A 53 19.01 1.83 17.56
CA SER A 53 20.16 2.25 16.75
C SER A 53 20.01 1.95 15.26
N GLY A 54 18.78 2.10 14.73
CA GLY A 54 18.48 1.96 13.31
C GLY A 54 18.44 0.53 12.79
N LYS A 55 18.50 -0.50 13.64
CA LYS A 55 18.38 -1.89 13.22
C LYS A 55 17.04 -2.14 12.52
N GLY A 56 17.08 -2.73 11.33
CA GLY A 56 15.89 -3.05 10.55
C GLY A 56 15.21 -1.85 9.88
N THR A 57 15.83 -0.65 9.91
CA THR A 57 15.42 0.48 9.08
C THR A 57 15.72 0.21 7.60
N LEU A 58 15.01 0.88 6.69
CA LEU A 58 15.19 0.71 5.27
C LEU A 58 16.63 1.02 4.85
N ASN A 59 17.20 2.11 5.36
CA ASN A 59 18.60 2.48 5.09
C ASN A 59 19.58 1.40 5.53
N GLN A 60 19.32 0.71 6.64
CA GLN A 60 20.20 -0.33 7.15
C GLN A 60 20.05 -1.65 6.38
N VAL A 61 18.81 -2.08 6.08
CA VAL A 61 18.59 -3.35 5.36
C VAL A 61 19.08 -3.31 3.92
N MET A 62 19.08 -2.13 3.29
CA MET A 62 19.65 -1.93 1.95
C MET A 62 21.17 -2.13 1.88
N GLN A 63 21.86 -2.00 3.00
CA GLN A 63 23.33 -2.20 3.07
C GLN A 63 23.72 -3.66 3.25
N ASN A 64 22.77 -4.56 3.50
CA ASN A 64 23.05 -5.98 3.69
C ASN A 64 23.54 -6.62 2.38
N PRO A 65 24.80 -7.12 2.30
CA PRO A 65 25.36 -7.66 1.06
C PRO A 65 24.56 -8.82 0.46
N LYS A 66 23.81 -9.56 1.29
CA LYS A 66 23.01 -10.72 0.85
C LYS A 66 21.69 -10.33 0.18
N THR A 67 21.16 -9.15 0.49
CA THR A 67 19.82 -8.72 0.06
C THR A 67 19.79 -7.37 -0.67
N LYS A 68 20.93 -6.66 -0.76
CA LYS A 68 21.03 -5.31 -1.36
C LYS A 68 20.43 -5.23 -2.77
N GLU A 69 20.57 -6.27 -3.59
CA GLU A 69 20.05 -6.32 -4.96
C GLU A 69 18.51 -6.24 -4.98
N LEU A 70 17.85 -6.71 -3.90
CA LEU A 70 16.40 -6.62 -3.77
C LEU A 70 15.92 -5.16 -3.71
N TYR A 71 16.78 -4.25 -3.25
CA TYR A 71 16.48 -2.83 -3.04
C TYR A 71 17.13 -1.91 -4.09
N ALA A 72 17.87 -2.43 -5.08
CA ALA A 72 18.64 -1.63 -6.02
C ALA A 72 17.79 -0.61 -6.80
N HIS A 73 16.51 -0.92 -7.03
CA HIS A 73 15.59 -0.10 -7.81
C HIS A 73 14.94 1.08 -7.04
N ILE A 74 15.12 1.16 -5.71
CA ILE A 74 14.44 2.18 -4.90
C ILE A 74 15.27 3.43 -4.65
N LYS A 75 16.55 3.44 -5.06
CA LYS A 75 17.40 4.64 -5.06
C LYS A 75 17.96 4.92 -6.44
N ASN A 76 18.17 6.19 -6.73
CA ASN A 76 18.85 6.64 -7.94
C ASN A 76 20.38 6.65 -7.74
N ASP A 77 21.13 7.02 -8.80
CA ASP A 77 22.59 7.06 -8.78
C ASP A 77 23.15 8.13 -7.82
N GLN A 78 22.35 9.11 -7.43
CA GLN A 78 22.70 10.14 -6.44
C GLN A 78 22.44 9.67 -5.01
N GLY A 79 21.85 8.49 -4.82
CA GLY A 79 21.49 7.93 -3.52
C GLY A 79 20.16 8.41 -2.94
N ASP A 80 19.39 9.19 -3.70
CA ASP A 80 18.06 9.63 -3.31
C ASP A 80 17.02 8.53 -3.55
N PHE A 81 15.94 8.50 -2.75
CA PHE A 81 14.81 7.63 -3.03
C PHE A 81 14.14 8.04 -4.35
N VAL A 82 13.95 7.06 -5.22
CA VAL A 82 13.25 7.26 -6.49
C VAL A 82 11.85 7.80 -6.23
N VAL A 83 11.47 8.84 -6.97
CA VAL A 83 10.09 9.27 -7.13
C VAL A 83 9.63 8.81 -8.50
N ARG A 84 8.67 7.91 -8.55
CA ARG A 84 8.18 7.35 -9.82
C ARG A 84 7.32 8.37 -10.56
N ASP A 85 7.41 8.37 -11.86
CA ASP A 85 6.63 9.19 -12.79
C ASP A 85 5.51 8.41 -13.51
N ASP A 86 5.45 7.09 -13.28
CA ASP A 86 4.47 6.16 -13.85
C ASP A 86 3.57 5.50 -12.79
N VAL A 87 3.90 5.63 -11.49
CA VAL A 87 3.10 5.15 -10.36
C VAL A 87 2.82 6.30 -9.41
N PHE A 88 1.56 6.56 -9.16
CA PHE A 88 1.09 7.66 -8.31
C PHE A 88 0.37 7.12 -7.08
N VAL A 89 0.40 7.89 -6.01
CA VAL A 89 -0.31 7.56 -4.75
C VAL A 89 -1.19 8.73 -4.34
N ARG A 90 -2.42 8.43 -3.91
CA ARG A 90 -3.31 9.33 -3.20
C ARG A 90 -3.70 8.72 -1.87
N TYR A 91 -3.45 9.43 -0.79
CA TYR A 91 -3.77 9.00 0.56
C TYR A 91 -4.29 10.16 1.40
N VAL A 92 -5.52 10.05 1.91
CA VAL A 92 -6.12 11.04 2.81
C VAL A 92 -5.70 10.74 4.25
N THR A 93 -5.11 11.72 4.91
CA THR A 93 -4.68 11.64 6.31
C THR A 93 -5.31 12.78 7.12
N PRO A 94 -5.27 12.73 8.46
CA PRO A 94 -5.73 13.86 9.28
C PRO A 94 -4.99 15.17 8.99
N ALA A 95 -3.75 15.09 8.53
CA ALA A 95 -2.94 16.26 8.16
C ALA A 95 -3.24 16.80 6.75
N GLY A 96 -4.06 16.09 5.97
CA GLY A 96 -4.40 16.45 4.59
C GLY A 96 -4.16 15.34 3.59
N ILE A 97 -4.28 15.66 2.30
CA ILE A 97 -4.11 14.69 1.22
C ILE A 97 -2.63 14.62 0.84
N LYS A 98 -2.03 13.43 1.00
CA LYS A 98 -0.73 13.09 0.43
C LYS A 98 -0.95 12.58 -0.99
N ARG A 99 -0.32 13.22 -1.99
CA ARG A 99 -0.42 12.83 -3.39
C ARG A 99 0.85 13.13 -4.15
N GLY A 100 1.17 12.30 -5.13
CA GLY A 100 2.37 12.46 -5.99
C GLY A 100 2.86 11.14 -6.53
N GLY A 101 4.00 11.17 -7.21
CA GLY A 101 4.72 9.98 -7.64
C GLY A 101 5.13 9.11 -6.46
N LEU A 102 5.02 7.80 -6.61
CA LEU A 102 5.37 6.85 -5.55
C LEU A 102 6.82 7.03 -5.08
N SER A 103 6.98 7.19 -3.78
CA SER A 103 8.26 7.23 -3.06
C SER A 103 8.02 6.88 -1.59
N VAL A 104 9.01 7.08 -0.71
CA VAL A 104 8.82 6.97 0.75
C VAL A 104 7.90 8.08 1.28
N GLY A 105 7.20 7.83 2.40
CA GLY A 105 6.41 8.86 3.12
C GLY A 105 4.90 8.84 2.87
N PHE A 106 4.36 7.94 2.03
CA PHE A 106 2.92 7.77 1.87
C PHE A 106 2.29 6.95 3.02
N THR A 107 2.58 7.37 4.25
CA THR A 107 2.14 6.72 5.49
C THR A 107 1.28 7.64 6.34
N GLY A 108 0.75 7.14 7.47
CA GLY A 108 0.00 7.94 8.44
C GLY A 108 0.85 8.95 9.22
N TYR A 109 2.17 8.93 9.08
CA TYR A 109 3.12 9.84 9.73
C TYR A 109 3.51 10.99 8.83
N ASP A 110 3.91 12.10 9.43
CA ASP A 110 4.49 13.23 8.70
C ASP A 110 5.91 12.89 8.21
N GLY A 111 6.36 13.64 7.20
CA GLY A 111 7.68 13.48 6.60
C GLY A 111 7.84 12.19 5.76
N LYS A 112 9.11 11.80 5.56
CA LYS A 112 9.52 10.69 4.69
C LYS A 112 10.20 9.55 5.46
N HIS A 113 9.99 9.47 6.75
CA HIS A 113 10.68 8.53 7.66
C HIS A 113 10.03 7.15 7.75
N HIS A 114 8.93 6.93 7.03
CA HIS A 114 8.22 5.65 7.06
C HIS A 114 7.77 5.19 5.67
N ILE A 115 7.63 3.87 5.53
CA ILE A 115 7.00 3.20 4.39
C ILE A 115 5.88 2.27 4.89
N GLY A 116 4.93 2.00 4.03
CA GLY A 116 3.95 0.91 4.17
C GLY A 116 4.07 -0.08 3.02
N PRO A 117 3.11 -1.02 2.93
CA PRO A 117 3.07 -1.99 1.82
C PRO A 117 2.98 -1.32 0.44
N GLU A 118 2.36 -0.14 0.35
CA GLU A 118 2.21 0.61 -0.92
C GLU A 118 3.54 0.83 -1.63
N PHE A 119 4.62 0.99 -0.87
CA PHE A 119 5.92 1.34 -1.41
C PHE A 119 6.43 0.29 -2.41
N GLN A 120 6.66 -0.94 -1.96
CA GLN A 120 7.14 -1.99 -2.87
C GLN A 120 6.01 -2.55 -3.74
N PHE A 121 4.77 -2.52 -3.29
CA PHE A 121 3.61 -2.86 -4.12
C PHE A 121 3.58 -2.04 -5.41
N GLY A 122 3.72 -0.73 -5.30
CA GLY A 122 3.74 0.16 -6.46
C GLY A 122 4.96 -0.04 -7.35
N HIS A 123 6.15 -0.31 -6.80
CA HIS A 123 7.33 -0.66 -7.59
C HIS A 123 7.12 -1.95 -8.41
N VAL A 124 6.49 -2.98 -7.82
CA VAL A 124 6.13 -4.23 -8.53
C VAL A 124 5.18 -3.93 -9.68
N LEU A 125 4.13 -3.15 -9.43
CA LEU A 125 3.16 -2.80 -10.46
C LEU A 125 3.76 -1.98 -11.59
N GLY A 126 4.53 -0.93 -11.29
CA GLY A 126 5.13 -0.08 -12.29
C GLY A 126 6.21 -0.76 -13.13
N LYS A 127 6.82 -1.85 -12.62
CA LYS A 127 7.69 -2.72 -13.43
C LYS A 127 6.91 -3.58 -14.43
N ALA A 128 5.68 -3.97 -14.09
CA ALA A 128 4.88 -4.93 -14.85
C ALA A 128 3.86 -4.28 -15.79
N ILE A 129 3.37 -3.10 -15.45
CA ILE A 129 2.28 -2.39 -16.14
C ILE A 129 2.88 -1.21 -16.90
N LYS A 130 2.57 -1.09 -18.19
CA LYS A 130 3.05 0.00 -19.05
C LYS A 130 2.23 1.29 -18.95
N GLN A 131 0.97 1.15 -18.53
CA GLN A 131 0.06 2.28 -18.33
C GLN A 131 0.35 2.96 -16.99
N PRO A 132 -0.03 4.23 -16.81
CA PRO A 132 0.05 4.88 -15.52
C PRO A 132 -0.73 4.11 -14.45
N VAL A 133 -0.15 3.97 -13.25
CA VAL A 133 -0.75 3.30 -12.11
C VAL A 133 -1.10 4.33 -11.04
N LEU A 134 -2.31 4.26 -10.49
CA LEU A 134 -2.72 5.05 -9.32
C LEU A 134 -3.07 4.12 -8.16
N LEU A 135 -2.44 4.34 -7.03
CA LEU A 135 -2.74 3.72 -5.75
C LEU A 135 -3.62 4.67 -4.92
N ILE A 136 -4.88 4.31 -4.72
CA ILE A 136 -5.76 5.01 -3.76
C ILE A 136 -5.67 4.26 -2.45
N LYS A 137 -5.06 4.90 -1.45
CA LYS A 137 -4.84 4.32 -0.13
C LYS A 137 -5.86 4.86 0.87
N THR A 138 -6.54 3.93 1.58
CA THR A 138 -7.57 4.22 2.57
C THR A 138 -7.33 3.34 3.80
N ALA A 139 -6.67 3.89 4.81
CA ALA A 139 -6.27 3.11 5.98
C ALA A 139 -6.26 3.95 7.25
N TRP A 140 -6.74 3.37 8.36
CA TRP A 140 -6.81 4.03 9.67
C TRP A 140 -6.42 3.07 10.80
N GLY A 141 -5.52 3.52 11.66
CA GLY A 141 -5.04 2.73 12.80
C GLY A 141 -6.14 2.36 13.79
N GLY A 142 -6.02 1.19 14.39
CA GLY A 142 -6.90 0.75 15.47
C GLY A 142 -8.34 0.46 15.05
N LYS A 143 -8.61 0.09 13.79
CA LYS A 143 -9.96 -0.13 13.27
C LYS A 143 -10.27 -1.60 13.03
N SER A 144 -11.47 -2.05 13.48
CA SER A 144 -11.99 -3.39 13.30
C SER A 144 -12.92 -3.48 12.09
N ILE A 145 -13.04 -4.68 11.51
CA ILE A 145 -14.09 -4.93 10.51
C ILE A 145 -15.45 -5.13 11.20
N TYR A 146 -15.45 -5.62 12.43
CA TYR A 146 -16.65 -5.88 13.22
C TYR A 146 -17.50 -4.62 13.45
N LYS A 147 -16.85 -3.47 13.72
CA LYS A 147 -17.52 -2.21 14.05
C LYS A 147 -17.17 -1.09 13.07
N ASP A 148 -15.88 -0.83 12.88
CA ASP A 148 -15.42 0.38 12.20
C ASP A 148 -15.59 0.31 10.68
N PHE A 149 -15.26 -0.84 10.08
CA PHE A 149 -15.45 -1.12 8.65
C PHE A 149 -16.66 -2.00 8.38
N ARG A 150 -17.61 -2.14 9.33
CA ARG A 150 -18.78 -3.02 9.16
C ARG A 150 -19.51 -2.70 7.87
N PRO A 151 -19.59 -3.65 6.92
CA PRO A 151 -20.22 -3.41 5.63
C PRO A 151 -21.75 -3.52 5.74
N PRO A 152 -22.52 -2.91 4.84
CA PRO A 152 -23.99 -2.96 4.86
C PRO A 152 -24.56 -4.38 4.89
N SER A 153 -24.00 -5.30 4.11
CA SER A 153 -24.44 -6.70 4.02
C SER A 153 -24.26 -7.50 5.31
N SER A 154 -23.48 -7.01 6.28
CA SER A 154 -23.34 -7.64 7.61
C SER A 154 -24.47 -7.30 8.58
N GLY A 155 -25.40 -6.40 8.17
CA GLY A 155 -26.47 -5.93 9.05
C GLY A 155 -25.98 -5.05 10.20
N GLY A 156 -26.91 -4.54 11.00
CA GLY A 156 -26.59 -3.60 12.06
C GLY A 156 -26.19 -2.22 11.54
N GLU A 157 -25.47 -1.45 12.36
CA GLU A 157 -24.99 -0.13 11.98
C GLU A 157 -23.79 -0.24 11.03
N VAL A 158 -23.88 0.39 9.87
CA VAL A 158 -22.77 0.46 8.91
C VAL A 158 -21.60 1.25 9.51
N GLY A 159 -20.40 0.69 9.43
CA GLY A 159 -19.22 1.28 10.02
C GLY A 159 -18.88 2.65 9.44
N LYS A 160 -18.46 3.57 10.31
CA LYS A 160 -18.06 4.93 9.90
C LYS A 160 -16.91 4.88 8.88
N TYR A 161 -15.94 4.00 9.11
CA TYR A 161 -14.75 3.90 8.26
C TYR A 161 -15.03 3.11 6.97
N TYR A 162 -16.06 2.27 6.92
CA TYR A 162 -16.55 1.73 5.66
C TYR A 162 -17.08 2.86 4.76
N ARG A 163 -17.98 3.70 5.29
CA ARG A 163 -18.51 4.86 4.53
C ARG A 163 -17.40 5.80 4.09
N GLN A 164 -16.47 6.09 4.98
CA GLN A 164 -15.32 6.96 4.67
C GLN A 164 -14.42 6.36 3.59
N MET A 165 -14.08 5.07 3.67
CA MET A 165 -13.30 4.34 2.66
C MET A 165 -13.95 4.46 1.27
N ILE A 166 -15.25 4.16 1.15
CA ILE A 166 -15.97 4.27 -0.11
C ILE A 166 -15.99 5.72 -0.63
N SER A 167 -16.22 6.68 0.25
CA SER A 167 -16.20 8.11 -0.10
C SER A 167 -14.85 8.57 -0.63
N GLU A 168 -13.75 8.20 0.05
CA GLU A 168 -12.39 8.57 -0.35
C GLU A 168 -11.95 7.90 -1.64
N ILE A 169 -12.39 6.65 -1.88
CA ILE A 169 -12.15 5.95 -3.15
C ILE A 169 -12.87 6.69 -4.29
N LYS A 170 -14.17 6.94 -4.16
CA LYS A 170 -14.98 7.64 -5.19
C LYS A 170 -14.41 9.03 -5.47
N GLN A 171 -14.10 9.80 -4.42
CA GLN A 171 -13.44 11.10 -4.58
C GLN A 171 -12.10 11.01 -5.30
N GLY A 172 -11.28 10.00 -4.97
CA GLY A 172 -9.98 9.80 -5.65
C GLY A 172 -10.13 9.46 -7.14
N LEU A 173 -11.17 8.72 -7.51
CA LEU A 173 -11.50 8.40 -8.91
C LEU A 173 -12.00 9.63 -9.67
N ASP A 174 -12.86 10.43 -9.05
CA ASP A 174 -13.46 11.63 -9.66
C ASP A 174 -12.42 12.75 -9.87
N GLN A 175 -11.36 12.78 -9.06
CA GLN A 175 -10.38 13.85 -9.04
C GLN A 175 -9.02 13.48 -9.67
N ILE A 176 -8.93 12.39 -10.44
CA ILE A 176 -7.65 11.93 -11.02
C ILE A 176 -6.90 13.05 -11.73
N SER A 177 -7.52 13.75 -12.69
CA SER A 177 -6.85 14.82 -13.45
C SER A 177 -6.64 16.11 -12.65
N VAL A 178 -7.34 16.29 -11.54
CA VAL A 178 -7.12 17.43 -10.61
C VAL A 178 -5.92 17.16 -9.70
N ASP A 179 -5.86 15.95 -9.15
CA ASP A 179 -4.78 15.55 -8.26
C ASP A 179 -3.48 15.24 -9.00
N PHE A 180 -3.59 14.77 -10.27
CA PHE A 180 -2.49 14.37 -11.14
C PHE A 180 -2.71 14.91 -12.55
N PRO A 181 -2.29 16.15 -12.86
CA PRO A 181 -2.58 16.81 -14.14
C PRO A 181 -2.03 16.07 -15.38
N ASP A 182 -1.02 15.21 -15.20
CA ASP A 182 -0.46 14.38 -16.27
C ASP A 182 -1.30 13.12 -16.56
N LEU A 183 -2.33 12.85 -15.75
CA LEU A 183 -3.27 11.76 -15.95
C LEU A 183 -4.60 12.29 -16.48
N ASN A 184 -5.29 11.48 -17.29
CA ASN A 184 -6.67 11.76 -17.67
C ASN A 184 -7.67 11.07 -16.72
N ASN A 185 -8.95 11.46 -16.78
CA ASN A 185 -10.01 10.85 -15.96
C ASN A 185 -10.47 9.47 -16.46
N LYS A 186 -9.81 8.89 -17.48
CA LYS A 186 -10.09 7.53 -17.93
C LYS A 186 -9.31 6.56 -17.09
N TYR A 187 -9.99 5.72 -16.36
CA TYR A 187 -9.36 4.73 -15.51
C TYR A 187 -9.98 3.34 -15.69
N GLU A 188 -9.32 2.37 -15.12
CA GLU A 188 -9.79 1.00 -14.95
C GLU A 188 -9.43 0.52 -13.54
N LEU A 189 -10.44 0.09 -12.77
CA LEU A 189 -10.23 -0.53 -11.47
C LEU A 189 -9.64 -1.92 -11.66
N ARG A 190 -8.46 -2.17 -11.07
CA ARG A 190 -7.65 -3.35 -11.34
C ARG A 190 -7.42 -4.24 -10.14
N GLY A 191 -7.71 -3.77 -8.94
CA GLY A 191 -7.59 -4.58 -7.75
C GLY A 191 -7.92 -3.83 -6.46
N PHE A 192 -8.30 -4.61 -5.47
CA PHE A 192 -8.52 -4.19 -4.09
C PHE A 192 -7.64 -5.02 -3.17
N VAL A 193 -6.87 -4.38 -2.31
CA VAL A 193 -5.99 -5.03 -1.34
C VAL A 193 -6.50 -4.73 0.06
N TRP A 194 -6.74 -5.77 0.84
CA TRP A 194 -7.15 -5.68 2.23
C TRP A 194 -6.06 -6.15 3.17
N PHE A 195 -5.62 -5.28 4.09
CA PHE A 195 -4.60 -5.63 5.08
C PHE A 195 -5.00 -5.12 6.47
N GLN A 196 -5.77 -5.93 7.19
CA GLN A 196 -6.39 -5.60 8.48
C GLN A 196 -6.66 -6.90 9.27
N GLY A 197 -6.87 -6.84 10.58
CA GLY A 197 -7.28 -7.99 11.42
C GLY A 197 -6.87 -7.87 12.87
N TRP A 198 -5.86 -7.04 13.21
CA TRP A 198 -5.33 -6.96 14.57
C TRP A 198 -6.40 -6.59 15.62
N ASN A 199 -7.24 -5.61 15.33
CA ASN A 199 -8.23 -5.16 16.31
C ASN A 199 -9.32 -6.19 16.58
N ASP A 200 -9.71 -6.95 15.57
CA ASP A 200 -10.77 -7.94 15.68
C ASP A 200 -10.34 -9.15 16.54
N MET A 201 -9.05 -9.48 16.60
CA MET A 201 -8.58 -10.61 17.39
C MET A 201 -8.80 -10.46 18.91
N HIS A 202 -8.99 -9.24 19.40
CA HIS A 202 -9.14 -8.95 20.82
C HIS A 202 -10.57 -9.08 21.36
N ASN A 203 -11.56 -9.25 20.47
CA ASN A 203 -12.97 -9.41 20.83
C ASN A 203 -13.51 -10.73 20.28
N GLU A 204 -14.25 -11.48 21.08
CA GLU A 204 -14.73 -12.82 20.72
C GLU A 204 -15.74 -12.78 19.56
N GLU A 205 -16.72 -11.90 19.65
CA GLU A 205 -17.75 -11.74 18.62
C GLU A 205 -17.12 -11.25 17.31
N ALA A 206 -16.15 -10.33 17.39
CA ALA A 206 -15.44 -9.85 16.23
C ALA A 206 -14.64 -10.97 15.52
N ARG A 207 -14.01 -11.86 16.28
CA ARG A 207 -13.33 -13.05 15.72
C ARG A 207 -14.33 -14.00 15.06
N ALA A 208 -15.46 -14.26 15.73
CA ALA A 208 -16.49 -15.16 15.23
C ALA A 208 -17.11 -14.67 13.91
N GLU A 209 -17.32 -13.37 13.77
CA GLU A 209 -17.93 -12.77 12.59
C GLU A 209 -16.91 -12.38 11.49
N TYR A 210 -15.60 -12.44 11.75
CA TYR A 210 -14.58 -11.86 10.87
C TYR A 210 -14.65 -12.39 9.43
N GLU A 211 -14.75 -13.71 9.25
CA GLU A 211 -14.86 -14.35 7.93
C GLU A 211 -16.04 -13.79 7.13
N GLN A 212 -17.24 -13.82 7.74
CA GLN A 212 -18.44 -13.36 7.07
C GLN A 212 -18.41 -11.85 6.78
N ASN A 213 -17.93 -11.06 7.75
CA ASN A 213 -17.80 -9.62 7.56
C ASN A 213 -16.81 -9.26 6.45
N LEU A 214 -15.71 -10.01 6.30
CA LEU A 214 -14.75 -9.79 5.22
C LEU A 214 -15.35 -10.16 3.85
N MET A 215 -16.08 -11.27 3.75
CA MET A 215 -16.78 -11.63 2.52
C MET A 215 -17.83 -10.59 2.13
N ASN A 216 -18.60 -10.10 3.09
CA ASN A 216 -19.60 -9.05 2.91
C ASN A 216 -18.93 -7.72 2.49
N LEU A 217 -17.82 -7.34 3.12
CA LEU A 217 -17.06 -6.13 2.75
C LEU A 217 -16.60 -6.20 1.29
N ILE A 218 -16.06 -7.31 0.85
CA ILE A 218 -15.61 -7.48 -0.55
C ILE A 218 -16.81 -7.37 -1.52
N LYS A 219 -17.91 -8.03 -1.20
CA LYS A 219 -19.15 -7.94 -1.98
C LYS A 219 -19.65 -6.50 -2.09
N ASP A 220 -19.72 -5.81 -0.96
CA ASP A 220 -20.26 -4.45 -0.91
C ASP A 220 -19.32 -3.44 -1.58
N VAL A 221 -17.98 -3.59 -1.45
CA VAL A 221 -17.02 -2.78 -2.21
C VAL A 221 -17.19 -2.98 -3.71
N ARG A 222 -17.37 -4.21 -4.18
CA ARG A 222 -17.63 -4.50 -5.60
C ARG A 222 -18.90 -3.86 -6.11
N ASN A 223 -19.96 -3.90 -5.31
CA ASN A 223 -21.24 -3.24 -5.62
C ASN A 223 -21.10 -1.72 -5.67
N GLU A 224 -20.45 -1.11 -4.67
CA GLU A 224 -20.26 0.33 -4.57
C GLU A 224 -19.41 0.91 -5.72
N LEU A 225 -18.52 0.09 -6.30
CA LEU A 225 -17.63 0.48 -7.38
C LEU A 225 -18.09 -0.04 -8.75
N ASP A 226 -19.25 -0.66 -8.83
CA ASP A 226 -19.82 -1.28 -10.05
C ASP A 226 -18.79 -2.17 -10.80
N THR A 227 -18.05 -2.98 -10.02
CA THR A 227 -17.01 -3.87 -10.56
C THR A 227 -17.08 -5.23 -9.86
N GLN A 228 -18.02 -6.08 -10.29
CA GLN A 228 -18.35 -7.36 -9.63
C GLN A 228 -17.16 -8.33 -9.61
N ASP A 229 -16.34 -8.30 -10.64
CA ASP A 229 -15.18 -9.18 -10.81
C ASP A 229 -13.86 -8.58 -10.32
N LEU A 230 -13.89 -7.46 -9.56
CA LEU A 230 -12.68 -6.80 -9.07
C LEU A 230 -11.79 -7.81 -8.35
N PRO A 231 -10.54 -8.05 -8.80
CA PRO A 231 -9.60 -8.89 -8.09
C PRO A 231 -9.32 -8.38 -6.68
N VAL A 232 -9.28 -9.29 -5.71
CA VAL A 232 -9.01 -8.96 -4.30
C VAL A 232 -7.82 -9.74 -3.79
N VAL A 233 -6.93 -9.05 -3.09
CA VAL A 233 -5.82 -9.66 -2.36
C VAL A 233 -5.99 -9.38 -0.86
N ILE A 234 -6.01 -10.44 -0.06
CA ILE A 234 -6.12 -10.39 1.39
C ILE A 234 -4.76 -10.72 1.98
N GLY A 235 -4.12 -9.73 2.59
CA GLY A 235 -2.87 -9.93 3.33
C GLY A 235 -3.14 -10.54 4.70
N GLU A 236 -2.41 -11.62 5.01
CA GLU A 236 -2.46 -12.29 6.31
C GLU A 236 -2.12 -11.35 7.47
N LEU A 237 -2.75 -11.52 8.62
CA LEU A 237 -2.30 -10.96 9.89
C LEU A 237 -1.05 -11.73 10.38
N GLY A 238 0.09 -11.56 9.66
CA GLY A 238 1.29 -12.39 9.81
C GLY A 238 2.30 -11.87 10.83
N ASN A 239 2.10 -10.69 11.43
CA ASN A 239 2.98 -10.16 12.46
C ASN A 239 3.09 -11.13 13.65
N GLY A 240 4.28 -11.24 14.24
CA GLY A 240 4.58 -12.24 15.27
C GLY A 240 5.08 -13.59 14.71
N GLY A 241 5.04 -13.83 13.40
CA GLY A 241 5.56 -15.07 12.82
C GLY A 241 4.64 -16.29 13.07
N GLU A 242 5.22 -17.47 13.25
CA GLU A 242 4.45 -18.72 13.42
C GLU A 242 3.96 -18.93 14.87
N ASP A 243 4.73 -18.49 15.86
CA ASP A 243 4.40 -18.67 17.28
C ASP A 243 3.52 -17.52 17.80
N VAL A 244 2.22 -17.68 17.69
CA VAL A 244 1.23 -16.64 18.01
C VAL A 244 0.04 -17.24 18.77
N SER A 245 -0.81 -16.38 19.35
CA SER A 245 -2.00 -16.78 20.10
C SER A 245 -3.07 -17.43 19.20
N ASP A 246 -3.92 -18.27 19.81
CA ASP A 246 -5.08 -18.85 19.14
C ASP A 246 -6.02 -17.80 18.54
N ASN A 247 -6.17 -16.66 19.20
CA ASN A 247 -6.96 -15.55 18.69
C ASN A 247 -6.42 -15.01 17.35
N MET A 248 -5.10 -14.89 17.22
CA MET A 248 -4.48 -14.47 15.96
C MET A 248 -4.62 -15.55 14.87
N LEU A 249 -4.44 -16.82 15.27
CA LEU A 249 -4.66 -17.96 14.36
C LEU A 249 -6.11 -18.01 13.85
N ALA A 250 -7.09 -17.69 14.69
CA ALA A 250 -8.49 -17.61 14.30
C ALA A 250 -8.71 -16.56 13.20
N ILE A 251 -8.13 -15.36 13.35
CA ILE A 251 -8.21 -14.32 12.30
C ILE A 251 -7.51 -14.76 11.00
N ARG A 252 -6.30 -15.36 11.07
CA ARG A 252 -5.58 -15.87 9.88
C ARG A 252 -6.40 -16.92 9.14
N ASN A 253 -7.01 -17.84 9.88
CA ASN A 253 -7.88 -18.87 9.29
C ASN A 253 -9.14 -18.25 8.66
N ALA A 254 -9.76 -17.28 9.30
CA ALA A 254 -10.90 -16.54 8.75
C ALA A 254 -10.54 -15.78 7.46
N GLN A 255 -9.38 -15.12 7.44
CA GLN A 255 -8.86 -14.45 6.23
C GLN A 255 -8.67 -15.42 5.07
N LYS A 256 -8.01 -16.56 5.33
CA LYS A 256 -7.78 -17.63 4.34
C LYS A 256 -9.09 -18.22 3.84
N THR A 257 -10.03 -18.52 4.74
CA THR A 257 -11.33 -19.09 4.40
C THR A 257 -12.17 -18.10 3.58
N ALA A 258 -12.21 -16.82 3.98
CA ALA A 258 -12.89 -15.78 3.22
C ALA A 258 -12.35 -15.67 1.78
N ALA A 259 -11.02 -15.69 1.61
CA ALA A 259 -10.42 -15.68 0.28
C ALA A 259 -10.84 -16.89 -0.56
N ASN A 260 -10.80 -18.09 0.03
CA ASN A 260 -11.17 -19.35 -0.67
C ASN A 260 -12.65 -19.38 -1.08
N LYS A 261 -13.53 -18.75 -0.32
CA LYS A 261 -14.99 -18.71 -0.57
C LYS A 261 -15.40 -17.54 -1.48
N THR A 262 -14.52 -16.58 -1.71
CA THR A 262 -14.83 -15.37 -2.49
C THR A 262 -14.24 -15.49 -3.90
N PRO A 263 -15.05 -15.46 -4.96
CA PRO A 263 -14.53 -15.47 -6.33
C PRO A 263 -13.53 -14.32 -6.57
N ASN A 264 -12.47 -14.59 -7.32
CA ASN A 264 -11.40 -13.62 -7.64
C ASN A 264 -10.74 -13.00 -6.39
N ALA A 265 -10.69 -13.73 -5.27
CA ALA A 265 -9.96 -13.32 -4.08
C ALA A 265 -8.79 -14.31 -3.82
N VAL A 266 -7.65 -13.75 -3.38
CA VAL A 266 -6.44 -14.51 -3.08
C VAL A 266 -5.94 -14.14 -1.69
N PHE A 267 -5.56 -15.15 -0.90
CA PHE A 267 -4.91 -14.99 0.40
C PHE A 267 -3.39 -14.98 0.22
N VAL A 268 -2.73 -13.98 0.79
CA VAL A 268 -1.26 -13.85 0.76
C VAL A 268 -0.70 -14.07 2.15
N LYS A 269 0.06 -15.16 2.32
CA LYS A 269 0.76 -15.46 3.58
C LYS A 269 1.88 -14.43 3.78
N THR A 270 1.84 -13.72 4.92
CA THR A 270 2.85 -12.73 5.29
C THR A 270 3.68 -13.15 6.50
N THR A 271 3.29 -14.19 7.22
CA THR A 271 4.02 -14.78 8.34
C THR A 271 5.54 -14.93 8.11
N PRO A 272 6.04 -15.36 6.92
CA PRO A 272 7.48 -15.51 6.67
C PRO A 272 8.26 -14.17 6.67
N PHE A 273 7.56 -13.06 6.64
CA PHE A 273 8.16 -11.72 6.62
C PHE A 273 8.33 -11.12 8.01
N ALA A 274 7.92 -11.82 9.08
CA ALA A 274 8.19 -11.42 10.44
C ALA A 274 9.70 -11.41 10.73
N ARG A 275 10.14 -10.37 11.43
CA ARG A 275 11.54 -10.22 11.86
C ARG A 275 11.58 -10.13 13.39
N PRO A 276 12.67 -10.64 14.01
CA PRO A 276 12.83 -10.54 15.46
C PRO A 276 12.87 -9.09 15.93
N LYS A 277 12.35 -8.83 17.13
CA LYS A 277 12.36 -7.50 17.73
C LYS A 277 13.78 -6.94 17.90
N GLU A 278 14.75 -7.80 18.17
CA GLU A 278 16.16 -7.44 18.36
C GLU A 278 16.82 -6.93 17.06
N GLN A 279 16.23 -7.25 15.90
CA GLN A 279 16.66 -6.84 14.56
C GLN A 279 15.75 -5.75 13.97
N SER A 280 14.94 -5.12 14.80
CA SER A 280 13.90 -4.19 14.35
C SER A 280 13.96 -2.88 15.13
N PRO A 281 13.50 -1.75 14.56
CA PRO A 281 13.66 -0.45 15.22
C PRO A 281 12.75 -0.26 16.42
N ASN A 282 11.48 -0.69 16.37
CA ASN A 282 10.47 -0.43 17.40
C ASN A 282 10.18 -1.66 18.23
N ILE A 283 11.09 -2.06 19.12
CA ILE A 283 11.06 -3.31 19.87
C ILE A 283 9.81 -3.55 20.72
N GLY A 284 9.07 -2.49 21.08
CA GLY A 284 7.80 -2.55 21.83
C GLY A 284 6.54 -2.68 20.95
N HIS A 285 6.67 -2.60 19.62
CA HIS A 285 5.53 -2.48 18.70
C HIS A 285 5.34 -3.74 17.85
N GLY A 286 5.21 -4.91 18.46
CA GLY A 286 5.02 -6.18 17.77
C GLY A 286 3.80 -6.19 16.83
N HIS A 287 2.73 -5.49 17.19
CA HIS A 287 1.54 -5.31 16.36
C HIS A 287 1.81 -4.53 15.06
N HIS A 288 2.93 -3.84 14.97
CA HIS A 288 3.39 -3.10 13.80
C HIS A 288 4.68 -3.69 13.22
N TRP A 289 4.86 -5.03 13.30
CA TRP A 289 6.06 -5.70 12.78
C TRP A 289 7.36 -5.12 13.34
N PHE A 290 7.30 -4.59 14.57
CA PHE A 290 8.40 -3.84 15.22
C PHE A 290 8.94 -2.66 14.39
N GLY A 291 8.16 -2.12 13.45
CA GLY A 291 8.61 -1.07 12.52
C GLY A 291 9.65 -1.53 11.50
N ASN A 292 9.84 -2.83 11.32
CA ASN A 292 10.88 -3.40 10.44
C ASN A 292 10.56 -3.11 8.97
N ALA A 293 11.44 -2.37 8.29
CA ALA A 293 11.22 -1.94 6.91
C ALA A 293 11.26 -3.11 5.92
N GLU A 294 12.10 -4.13 6.15
CA GLU A 294 12.15 -5.33 5.31
C GLU A 294 10.82 -6.07 5.33
N SER A 295 10.16 -6.17 6.50
CA SER A 295 8.82 -6.78 6.61
C SER A 295 7.82 -6.06 5.70
N TYR A 296 7.72 -4.73 5.78
CA TYR A 296 6.79 -3.94 4.95
C TYR A 296 7.12 -4.01 3.47
N PHE A 297 8.40 -4.00 3.12
CA PHE A 297 8.87 -4.18 1.75
C PHE A 297 8.45 -5.54 1.18
N LEU A 298 8.72 -6.63 1.90
CA LEU A 298 8.36 -7.98 1.47
C LEU A 298 6.85 -8.20 1.40
N ILE A 299 6.08 -7.64 2.34
CA ILE A 299 4.62 -7.65 2.29
C ILE A 299 4.13 -6.95 1.01
N GLY A 300 4.61 -5.73 0.73
CA GLY A 300 4.25 -5.00 -0.49
C GLY A 300 4.61 -5.78 -1.75
N ASN A 301 5.79 -6.42 -1.77
CA ASN A 301 6.23 -7.27 -2.86
C ASN A 301 5.30 -8.45 -3.10
N ALA A 302 4.91 -9.18 -2.04
CA ALA A 302 4.03 -10.33 -2.14
C ALA A 302 2.62 -9.95 -2.58
N LEU A 303 2.05 -8.88 -2.01
CA LEU A 303 0.73 -8.36 -2.38
C LEU A 303 0.71 -7.90 -3.86
N GLY A 304 1.78 -7.22 -4.33
CA GLY A 304 1.91 -6.74 -5.70
C GLY A 304 2.03 -7.88 -6.72
N ASN A 305 2.85 -8.89 -6.44
CA ASN A 305 2.95 -10.05 -7.30
C ASN A 305 1.62 -10.83 -7.36
N SER A 306 0.96 -11.02 -6.22
CA SER A 306 -0.30 -11.75 -6.14
C SER A 306 -1.43 -11.09 -6.93
N ILE A 307 -1.55 -9.75 -6.89
CA ILE A 307 -2.57 -9.04 -7.67
C ILE A 307 -2.29 -9.13 -9.19
N LEU A 308 -1.02 -9.14 -9.59
CA LEU A 308 -0.64 -9.32 -11.00
C LEU A 308 -0.94 -10.74 -11.50
N GLU A 309 -0.70 -11.76 -10.67
CA GLU A 309 -0.98 -13.18 -11.00
C GLU A 309 -2.48 -13.44 -11.12
N SER A 310 -3.30 -12.93 -10.19
CA SER A 310 -4.75 -13.08 -10.22
C SER A 310 -5.41 -12.53 -11.49
N ARG A 311 -4.72 -11.65 -12.21
CA ARG A 311 -5.15 -11.05 -13.49
C ARG A 311 -4.78 -11.87 -14.71
N LYS A 312 -3.74 -12.72 -14.63
CA LYS A 312 -3.28 -13.59 -15.74
C LYS A 312 -4.15 -14.83 -15.88
N ALA A 313 -4.86 -15.20 -14.83
CA ALA A 313 -5.71 -16.37 -14.77
C ALA A 313 -7.08 -16.18 -15.48
N LYS A 314 -7.32 -15.01 -16.07
CA LYS A 314 -8.44 -14.67 -16.95
C LYS A 314 -7.94 -14.52 -18.39
#